data_d2daddbb1b2dcf38cdb3157e082605c8
#
_entry.id   d2daddbb1b2dcf38cdb3157e082605c8
#
_cell.length_a   1.000
_cell.length_b   1.000
_cell.length_c   1.000
_cell.angle_alpha   90.00
_cell.angle_beta   90.00
_cell.angle_gamma   90.00
#
_symmetry.space_group_name_H-M   'P 1'
#
loop_
_entity.id
_entity.type
_entity.pdbx_description
1 polymer ?
#
loop_
_entity_poly.entity_id
_entity_poly.type
_entity_poly.pdbx_seq_one_letter_code
_entity_poly.pdbx_strand_id
1 'polypeptide(L)'
;LKLLGGEPIPMATVGKDFEDYRRRLQQNGIPDQHVVEIPSLYTAQCFITTDQDNNQITAFHPGAMGEAHQNKVADAANISSGIVAPDGRDAMLQHSRDFAALGIPFMFDPGQNLPLFSKDELLTCIDQATWCVMNDYESQLMMKITELTLDDIASQVHALIVTRGGEGSRIYAGGKLIDIPAASIQAAVDPTGCGDAFRAGLLYGLNCGWDWETSGRA
;
A
#
# COMPACT_ATOMS: atom_id res chain seq x y z
N LEU A 1 -5.87 -8.45 6.17
CA LEU A 1 -4.85 -9.10 6.99
C LEU A 1 -5.45 -9.73 8.26
N LYS A 2 -6.30 -8.98 9.03
CA LYS A 2 -6.94 -9.52 10.26
C LYS A 2 -7.79 -10.75 9.99
N LEU A 3 -8.56 -10.77 8.91
CA LEU A 3 -9.40 -11.90 8.52
C LEU A 3 -8.61 -13.18 8.20
N LEU A 4 -7.35 -13.03 7.80
CA LEU A 4 -6.43 -14.15 7.56
C LEU A 4 -5.73 -14.65 8.83
N GLY A 5 -5.99 -14.02 9.97
CA GLY A 5 -5.36 -14.36 11.25
C GLY A 5 -4.06 -13.60 11.54
N GLY A 6 -3.70 -12.63 10.71
CA GLY A 6 -2.56 -11.74 10.95
C GLY A 6 -2.88 -10.66 11.99
N GLU A 7 -1.85 -10.01 12.49
CA GLU A 7 -1.94 -8.93 13.47
C GLU A 7 -1.56 -7.58 12.83
N PRO A 8 -2.53 -6.89 12.18
CA PRO A 8 -2.25 -5.59 11.56
C PRO A 8 -2.05 -4.52 12.62
N ILE A 9 -1.09 -3.63 12.38
CA ILE A 9 -0.85 -2.42 13.17
C ILE A 9 -1.06 -1.22 12.25
N PRO A 10 -2.28 -0.67 12.15
CA PRO A 10 -2.53 0.54 11.37
C PRO A 10 -1.77 1.72 11.97
N MET A 11 -1.07 2.44 11.12
CA MET A 11 -0.38 3.67 11.46
C MET A 11 -0.93 4.78 10.56
N ALA A 12 -1.62 5.76 11.15
CA ALA A 12 -2.30 6.81 10.41
C ALA A 12 -2.49 8.06 11.27
N THR A 13 -2.77 9.19 10.65
CA THR A 13 -3.30 10.37 11.31
C THR A 13 -4.74 10.63 10.89
N VAL A 14 -5.57 10.95 11.84
CA VAL A 14 -7.02 11.14 11.67
C VAL A 14 -7.47 12.44 12.31
N GLY A 15 -8.63 12.93 11.92
CA GLY A 15 -9.22 14.14 12.50
C GLY A 15 -10.21 13.84 13.62
N LYS A 16 -10.78 14.92 14.14
CA LYS A 16 -11.78 14.93 15.25
C LYS A 16 -13.08 14.18 14.94
N ASP A 17 -13.29 13.76 13.72
CA ASP A 17 -14.48 13.07 13.21
C ASP A 17 -14.27 11.54 13.07
N PHE A 18 -13.18 10.99 13.63
CA PHE A 18 -12.80 9.59 13.43
C PHE A 18 -13.47 8.61 14.41
N GLU A 19 -14.21 9.05 15.39
CA GLU A 19 -14.71 8.22 16.49
C GLU A 19 -15.56 7.01 16.03
N ASP A 20 -16.44 7.18 15.04
CA ASP A 20 -17.26 6.09 14.51
C ASP A 20 -16.41 5.02 13.83
N TYR A 21 -15.35 5.43 13.13
CA TYR A 21 -14.43 4.51 12.49
C TYR A 21 -13.53 3.82 13.52
N ARG A 22 -13.10 4.51 14.57
CA ARG A 22 -12.35 3.95 15.69
C ARG A 22 -13.12 2.80 16.35
N ARG A 23 -14.42 3.01 16.62
CA ARG A 23 -15.29 1.96 17.15
C ARG A 23 -15.36 0.74 16.20
N ARG A 24 -15.37 0.96 14.91
CA ARG A 24 -15.35 -0.13 13.92
C ARG A 24 -14.04 -0.91 13.93
N LEU A 25 -12.90 -0.26 14.06
CA LEU A 25 -11.60 -0.93 14.23
C LEU A 25 -11.63 -1.83 15.46
N GLN A 26 -12.06 -1.29 16.60
CA GLN A 26 -12.15 -2.02 17.88
C GLN A 26 -13.09 -3.22 17.80
N GLN A 27 -14.27 -3.07 17.18
CA GLN A 27 -15.22 -4.17 16.97
C GLN A 27 -14.63 -5.31 16.12
N ASN A 28 -13.70 -5.01 15.21
CA ASN A 28 -13.00 -5.99 14.41
C ASN A 28 -11.68 -6.48 15.05
N GLY A 29 -11.38 -6.07 16.29
CA GLY A 29 -10.14 -6.44 16.97
C GLY A 29 -8.89 -5.91 16.28
N ILE A 30 -8.99 -4.76 15.59
CA ILE A 30 -7.87 -4.06 14.97
C ILE A 30 -7.37 -3.01 15.95
N PRO A 31 -6.08 -3.04 16.35
CA PRO A 31 -5.52 -2.06 17.28
C PRO A 31 -5.48 -0.66 16.64
N ASP A 32 -5.66 0.39 17.47
CA ASP A 32 -5.67 1.79 17.03
C ASP A 32 -4.65 2.66 17.77
N GLN A 33 -3.71 2.04 18.47
CA GLN A 33 -2.72 2.75 19.30
C GLN A 33 -1.77 3.66 18.50
N HIS A 34 -1.59 3.38 17.19
CA HIS A 34 -0.80 4.20 16.27
C HIS A 34 -1.68 5.00 15.29
N VAL A 35 -2.97 5.10 15.57
CA VAL A 35 -3.89 6.00 14.87
C VAL A 35 -3.98 7.29 15.68
N VAL A 36 -3.20 8.29 15.28
CA VAL A 36 -3.04 9.56 16.01
C VAL A 36 -4.09 10.56 15.57
N GLU A 37 -4.82 11.12 16.52
CA GLU A 37 -5.80 12.16 16.23
C GLU A 37 -5.14 13.55 16.20
N ILE A 38 -5.45 14.33 15.16
CA ILE A 38 -5.10 15.73 15.02
C ILE A 38 -6.36 16.57 15.27
N PRO A 39 -6.59 17.10 16.49
CA PRO A 39 -7.88 17.67 16.89
C PRO A 39 -8.32 18.90 16.10
N SER A 40 -7.38 19.60 15.46
CA SER A 40 -7.63 20.79 14.64
C SER A 40 -8.08 20.48 13.21
N LEU A 41 -8.01 19.21 12.78
CA LEU A 41 -8.29 18.77 11.42
C LEU A 41 -9.48 17.81 11.35
N TYR A 42 -9.93 17.52 10.14
CA TYR A 42 -10.84 16.41 9.81
C TYR A 42 -10.04 15.27 9.20
N THR A 43 -10.57 14.07 9.31
CA THR A 43 -10.03 12.88 8.63
C THR A 43 -10.04 13.07 7.11
N ALA A 44 -9.12 12.44 6.40
CA ALA A 44 -9.10 12.42 4.94
C ALA A 44 -10.45 11.96 4.39
N GLN A 45 -10.95 12.63 3.35
CA GLN A 45 -12.25 12.37 2.75
C GLN A 45 -12.14 12.31 1.23
N CYS A 46 -12.82 11.34 0.64
CA CYS A 46 -12.91 11.16 -0.79
C CYS A 46 -14.37 11.23 -1.22
N PHE A 47 -14.70 12.14 -2.13
CA PHE A 47 -16.02 12.27 -2.73
C PHE A 47 -15.94 11.85 -4.19
N ILE A 48 -16.62 10.74 -4.52
CA ILE A 48 -16.62 10.19 -5.87
C ILE A 48 -18.00 10.40 -6.46
N THR A 49 -18.08 11.13 -7.57
CA THR A 49 -19.28 11.31 -8.35
C THR A 49 -19.19 10.47 -9.62
N THR A 50 -20.13 9.56 -9.81
CA THR A 50 -20.16 8.66 -10.96
C THR A 50 -21.37 9.00 -11.83
N ASP A 51 -21.17 9.15 -13.14
CA ASP A 51 -22.25 9.31 -14.12
C ASP A 51 -22.82 7.96 -14.59
N GLN A 52 -23.82 8.02 -15.48
CA GLN A 52 -24.50 6.81 -15.99
C GLN A 52 -23.59 5.96 -16.91
N ASP A 53 -22.52 6.52 -17.43
CA ASP A 53 -21.53 5.84 -18.28
C ASP A 53 -20.33 5.33 -17.46
N ASN A 54 -20.44 5.35 -16.11
CA ASN A 54 -19.38 4.97 -15.16
C ASN A 54 -18.13 5.85 -15.19
N ASN A 55 -18.22 7.06 -15.76
CA ASN A 55 -17.13 8.03 -15.61
C ASN A 55 -17.14 8.59 -14.19
N GLN A 56 -15.99 8.73 -13.57
CA GLN A 56 -15.86 9.19 -12.19
C GLN A 56 -15.08 10.49 -12.10
N ILE A 57 -15.60 11.41 -11.31
CA ILE A 57 -14.87 12.59 -10.85
C ILE A 57 -14.63 12.41 -9.35
N THR A 58 -13.37 12.46 -8.95
CA THR A 58 -12.97 12.30 -7.55
C THR A 58 -12.48 13.63 -6.99
N ALA A 59 -13.11 14.10 -5.91
CA ALA A 59 -12.63 15.21 -5.10
C ALA A 59 -12.05 14.64 -3.80
N PHE A 60 -10.75 14.81 -3.58
CA PHE A 60 -10.04 14.33 -2.40
C PHE A 60 -9.58 15.48 -1.52
N HIS A 61 -9.91 15.38 -0.22
CA HIS A 61 -9.44 16.30 0.81
C HIS A 61 -8.53 15.51 1.77
N PRO A 62 -7.22 15.81 1.82
CA PRO A 62 -6.27 15.04 2.61
C PRO A 62 -6.46 15.19 4.13
N GLY A 63 -6.98 16.31 4.61
CA GLY A 63 -7.21 16.51 6.03
C GLY A 63 -5.98 16.18 6.88
N ALA A 64 -6.21 15.44 7.96
CA ALA A 64 -5.16 15.00 8.88
C ALA A 64 -4.11 14.07 8.25
N MET A 65 -4.38 13.45 7.09
CA MET A 65 -3.42 12.61 6.37
C MET A 65 -2.14 13.39 6.02
N GLY A 66 -2.23 14.71 5.83
CA GLY A 66 -1.06 15.57 5.61
C GLY A 66 -0.07 15.58 6.77
N GLU A 67 -0.50 15.20 7.97
CA GLU A 67 0.30 15.16 9.20
C GLU A 67 0.84 13.75 9.55
N ALA A 68 0.67 12.77 8.65
CA ALA A 68 1.03 11.37 8.90
C ALA A 68 2.52 11.17 9.23
N HIS A 69 3.39 12.11 8.84
CA HIS A 69 4.81 12.14 9.22
C HIS A 69 5.06 12.30 10.72
N GLN A 70 4.04 12.66 11.52
CA GLN A 70 4.12 12.69 12.98
C GLN A 70 4.21 11.29 13.60
N ASN A 71 3.65 10.27 12.94
CA ASN A 71 3.85 8.87 13.30
C ASN A 71 5.26 8.42 12.95
N LYS A 72 5.86 7.60 13.82
CA LYS A 72 7.19 7.01 13.60
C LYS A 72 7.10 5.50 13.63
N VAL A 73 7.71 4.83 12.68
CA VAL A 73 7.77 3.36 12.65
C VAL A 73 8.41 2.82 13.92
N ALA A 74 9.39 3.54 14.48
CA ALA A 74 10.08 3.16 15.71
C ALA A 74 9.20 3.14 16.97
N ASP A 75 8.04 3.79 16.95
CA ASP A 75 7.09 3.78 18.07
C ASP A 75 6.28 2.47 18.16
N ALA A 76 6.29 1.69 17.08
CA ALA A 76 5.63 0.39 17.04
C ALA A 76 6.62 -0.74 17.30
N ALA A 77 6.26 -1.67 18.18
CA ALA A 77 7.10 -2.80 18.56
C ALA A 77 6.70 -4.10 17.85
N ASN A 78 7.66 -5.02 17.72
CA ASN A 78 7.43 -6.39 17.22
C ASN A 78 6.89 -6.43 15.78
N ILE A 79 7.34 -5.53 14.92
CA ILE A 79 6.94 -5.50 13.52
C ILE A 79 7.78 -6.50 12.72
N SER A 80 7.14 -7.45 12.06
CA SER A 80 7.78 -8.42 11.17
C SER A 80 7.98 -7.87 9.75
N SER A 81 7.03 -7.07 9.27
CA SER A 81 7.10 -6.41 7.97
C SER A 81 6.15 -5.21 7.93
N GLY A 82 6.35 -4.31 6.98
CA GLY A 82 5.49 -3.15 6.79
C GLY A 82 5.00 -2.98 5.35
N ILE A 83 4.07 -2.05 5.19
CA ILE A 83 3.70 -1.48 3.90
C ILE A 83 3.65 0.04 4.02
N VAL A 84 4.33 0.73 3.11
CA VAL A 84 4.21 2.16 2.90
C VAL A 84 3.25 2.34 1.73
N ALA A 85 1.98 2.50 2.07
CA ALA A 85 0.86 2.70 1.14
C ALA A 85 0.60 4.20 0.94
N PRO A 86 -0.26 4.59 -0.03
CA PRO A 86 -0.57 5.99 -0.29
C PRO A 86 -1.01 6.77 0.95
N ASP A 87 -0.21 7.76 1.34
CA ASP A 87 -0.38 8.62 2.50
C ASP A 87 0.22 10.01 2.20
N GLY A 88 0.34 10.90 3.17
CA GLY A 88 1.08 12.14 3.01
C GLY A 88 2.49 11.88 2.46
N ARG A 89 2.89 12.61 1.39
CA ARG A 89 4.18 12.40 0.71
C ARG A 89 5.37 12.35 1.68
N ASP A 90 5.44 13.31 2.61
CA ASP A 90 6.54 13.40 3.56
C ASP A 90 6.54 12.22 4.55
N ALA A 91 5.37 11.71 4.89
CA ALA A 91 5.22 10.50 5.70
C ALA A 91 5.72 9.27 4.95
N MET A 92 5.34 9.09 3.69
CA MET A 92 5.80 7.96 2.88
C MET A 92 7.32 7.95 2.73
N LEU A 93 7.94 9.11 2.49
CA LEU A 93 9.41 9.23 2.45
C LEU A 93 10.06 8.91 3.79
N GLN A 94 9.47 9.39 4.89
CA GLN A 94 10.00 9.14 6.21
C GLN A 94 9.83 7.68 6.62
N HIS A 95 8.64 7.11 6.47
CA HIS A 95 8.39 5.72 6.84
C HIS A 95 9.26 4.74 6.05
N SER A 96 9.53 5.01 4.76
CA SER A 96 10.48 4.21 3.97
C SER A 96 11.87 4.23 4.59
N ARG A 97 12.37 5.42 4.98
CA ARG A 97 13.66 5.54 5.68
C ARG A 97 13.66 4.85 7.04
N ASP A 98 12.57 4.99 7.80
CA ASP A 98 12.44 4.39 9.13
C ASP A 98 12.50 2.86 9.05
N PHE A 99 11.75 2.24 8.15
CA PHE A 99 11.78 0.80 7.92
C PHE A 99 13.17 0.31 7.51
N ALA A 100 13.81 1.00 6.55
CA ALA A 100 15.15 0.66 6.11
C ALA A 100 16.18 0.79 7.24
N ALA A 101 16.13 1.87 8.02
CA ALA A 101 17.05 2.11 9.14
C ALA A 101 16.88 1.08 10.27
N LEU A 102 15.66 0.59 10.50
CA LEU A 102 15.36 -0.44 11.50
C LEU A 102 15.62 -1.87 10.98
N GLY A 103 15.94 -2.03 9.70
CA GLY A 103 16.12 -3.35 9.08
C GLY A 103 14.82 -4.17 9.01
N ILE A 104 13.67 -3.50 9.00
CA ILE A 104 12.35 -4.15 8.90
C ILE A 104 11.98 -4.22 7.42
N PRO A 105 11.72 -5.41 6.86
CA PRO A 105 11.31 -5.55 5.46
C PRO A 105 9.99 -4.84 5.22
N PHE A 106 9.89 -4.10 4.13
CA PHE A 106 8.66 -3.41 3.79
C PHE A 106 8.36 -3.41 2.29
N MET A 107 7.08 -3.26 2.00
CA MET A 107 6.54 -3.10 0.66
C MET A 107 6.30 -1.61 0.39
N PHE A 108 6.87 -1.09 -0.69
CA PHE A 108 6.57 0.25 -1.16
C PHE A 108 5.43 0.21 -2.18
N ASP A 109 4.35 0.89 -1.85
CA ASP A 109 3.14 1.02 -2.65
C ASP A 109 2.83 2.50 -2.86
N PRO A 110 3.39 3.15 -3.89
CA PRO A 110 3.15 4.57 -4.12
C PRO A 110 1.72 4.88 -4.58
N GLY A 111 1.03 3.93 -5.21
CA GLY A 111 -0.34 4.06 -5.69
C GLY A 111 -0.57 5.34 -6.47
N GLN A 112 -1.71 5.96 -6.27
CA GLN A 112 -2.09 7.23 -6.92
C GLN A 112 -1.22 8.42 -6.51
N ASN A 113 -0.33 8.29 -5.53
CA ASN A 113 0.54 9.38 -5.08
C ASN A 113 1.82 9.52 -5.92
N LEU A 114 2.08 8.63 -6.87
CA LEU A 114 3.24 8.71 -7.78
C LEU A 114 3.52 10.12 -8.33
N PRO A 115 2.52 10.92 -8.77
CA PRO A 115 2.78 12.26 -9.29
C PRO A 115 3.29 13.27 -8.26
N LEU A 116 3.22 12.95 -6.97
CA LEU A 116 3.69 13.83 -5.89
C LEU A 116 5.20 13.72 -5.65
N PHE A 117 5.84 12.69 -6.19
CA PHE A 117 7.26 12.40 -5.96
C PHE A 117 8.12 12.89 -7.13
N SER A 118 9.31 13.35 -6.80
CA SER A 118 10.38 13.53 -7.78
C SER A 118 11.01 12.17 -8.17
N LYS A 119 11.73 12.14 -9.29
CA LYS A 119 12.50 10.98 -9.73
C LYS A 119 13.44 10.47 -8.62
N ASP A 120 14.23 11.35 -8.03
CA ASP A 120 15.22 10.97 -7.01
C ASP A 120 14.58 10.39 -5.74
N GLU A 121 13.40 10.89 -5.37
CA GLU A 121 12.64 10.35 -4.24
C GLU A 121 12.13 8.96 -4.52
N LEU A 122 11.59 8.71 -5.72
CA LEU A 122 11.13 7.37 -6.10
C LEU A 122 12.29 6.38 -6.16
N LEU A 123 13.42 6.78 -6.74
CA LEU A 123 14.63 5.95 -6.78
C LEU A 123 15.10 5.61 -5.36
N THR A 124 15.06 6.58 -4.44
CA THR A 124 15.42 6.36 -3.03
C THR A 124 14.45 5.40 -2.34
N CYS A 125 13.13 5.53 -2.57
CA CYS A 125 12.15 4.63 -1.99
C CYS A 125 12.29 3.19 -2.54
N ILE A 126 12.58 3.04 -3.84
CA ILE A 126 12.82 1.73 -4.46
C ILE A 126 14.06 1.07 -3.85
N ASP A 127 15.17 1.81 -3.73
CA ASP A 127 16.43 1.31 -3.13
C ASP A 127 16.26 0.85 -1.68
N GLN A 128 15.39 1.52 -0.93
CA GLN A 128 15.10 1.19 0.47
C GLN A 128 14.12 0.02 0.63
N ALA A 129 13.24 -0.20 -0.35
CA ALA A 129 12.16 -1.16 -0.25
C ALA A 129 12.64 -2.61 -0.39
N THR A 130 12.03 -3.50 0.38
CA THR A 130 12.22 -4.94 0.17
C THR A 130 11.41 -5.42 -1.02
N TRP A 131 10.18 -4.94 -1.15
CA TRP A 131 9.26 -5.24 -2.23
C TRP A 131 8.65 -3.96 -2.78
N CYS A 132 8.29 -3.96 -4.05
CA CYS A 132 7.54 -2.88 -4.67
C CYS A 132 6.26 -3.43 -5.28
N VAL A 133 5.13 -2.76 -5.05
CA VAL A 133 3.83 -3.15 -5.63
C VAL A 133 3.19 -1.95 -6.32
N MET A 134 2.59 -2.19 -7.47
CA MET A 134 1.86 -1.19 -8.25
C MET A 134 0.88 -1.88 -9.18
N ASN A 135 -0.10 -1.16 -9.69
CA ASN A 135 -0.91 -1.67 -10.78
C ASN A 135 -0.24 -1.41 -12.14
N ASP A 136 -0.87 -1.88 -13.22
CA ASP A 136 -0.37 -1.71 -14.59
C ASP A 136 -0.23 -0.24 -15.00
N TYR A 137 -1.20 0.61 -14.66
CA TYR A 137 -1.14 2.05 -14.93
C TYR A 137 -0.02 2.73 -14.10
N GLU A 138 0.05 2.45 -12.82
CA GLU A 138 1.09 2.96 -11.92
C GLU A 138 2.48 2.53 -12.37
N SER A 139 2.62 1.30 -12.88
CA SER A 139 3.88 0.79 -13.40
C SER A 139 4.38 1.58 -14.62
N GLN A 140 3.48 1.94 -15.54
CA GLN A 140 3.80 2.80 -16.68
C GLN A 140 4.24 4.20 -16.21
N LEU A 141 3.54 4.76 -15.24
CA LEU A 141 3.87 6.06 -14.69
C LEU A 141 5.21 6.04 -13.94
N MET A 142 5.47 4.99 -13.15
CA MET A 142 6.74 4.78 -12.47
C MET A 142 7.90 4.73 -13.46
N MET A 143 7.80 3.93 -14.51
CA MET A 143 8.81 3.86 -15.57
C MET A 143 9.04 5.22 -16.24
N LYS A 144 7.97 5.97 -16.50
CA LYS A 144 8.06 7.31 -17.11
C LYS A 144 8.78 8.31 -16.20
N ILE A 145 8.50 8.31 -14.90
CA ILE A 145 9.11 9.27 -13.95
C ILE A 145 10.56 8.89 -13.66
N THR A 146 10.82 7.61 -13.42
CA THR A 146 12.16 7.13 -13.02
C THR A 146 13.10 6.94 -14.20
N GLU A 147 12.55 6.79 -15.41
CA GLU A 147 13.28 6.38 -16.65
C GLU A 147 13.88 4.97 -16.55
N LEU A 148 13.37 4.15 -15.61
CA LEU A 148 13.73 2.74 -15.46
C LEU A 148 12.73 1.84 -16.17
N THR A 149 13.19 0.67 -16.63
CA THR A 149 12.31 -0.43 -17.04
C THR A 149 11.80 -1.22 -15.82
N LEU A 150 10.78 -2.07 -16.02
CA LEU A 150 10.34 -2.98 -14.93
C LEU A 150 11.46 -3.93 -14.50
N ASP A 151 12.30 -4.38 -15.42
CA ASP A 151 13.45 -5.24 -15.10
C ASP A 151 14.49 -4.50 -14.27
N ASP A 152 14.73 -3.20 -14.57
CA ASP A 152 15.63 -2.37 -13.77
C ASP A 152 15.10 -2.21 -12.34
N ILE A 153 13.80 -1.94 -12.17
CA ILE A 153 13.17 -1.84 -10.85
C ILE A 153 13.22 -3.19 -10.13
N ALA A 154 12.86 -4.27 -10.81
CA ALA A 154 12.88 -5.61 -10.25
C ALA A 154 14.27 -6.07 -9.80
N SER A 155 15.32 -5.55 -10.43
CA SER A 155 16.71 -5.84 -10.05
C SER A 155 17.15 -5.16 -8.75
N GLN A 156 16.45 -4.10 -8.33
CA GLN A 156 16.75 -3.31 -7.13
C GLN A 156 15.99 -3.78 -5.87
N VAL A 157 14.93 -4.58 -6.04
CA VAL A 157 14.11 -5.09 -4.93
C VAL A 157 14.11 -6.62 -4.90
N HIS A 158 13.73 -7.22 -3.77
CA HIS A 158 13.59 -8.68 -3.71
C HIS A 158 12.45 -9.20 -4.59
N ALA A 159 11.40 -8.41 -4.75
CA ALA A 159 10.38 -8.66 -5.76
C ALA A 159 9.65 -7.37 -6.16
N LEU A 160 9.30 -7.29 -7.44
CA LEU A 160 8.38 -6.31 -7.99
C LEU A 160 7.07 -7.02 -8.34
N ILE A 161 5.96 -6.47 -7.87
CA ILE A 161 4.62 -7.00 -8.08
C ILE A 161 3.82 -6.00 -8.93
N VAL A 162 3.25 -6.47 -10.07
CA VAL A 162 2.39 -5.66 -10.93
C VAL A 162 1.01 -6.31 -11.00
N THR A 163 0.00 -5.67 -10.43
CA THR A 163 -1.40 -6.11 -10.50
C THR A 163 -2.05 -5.62 -11.80
N ARG A 164 -2.90 -6.47 -12.41
CA ARG A 164 -3.50 -6.23 -13.74
C ARG A 164 -5.01 -6.49 -13.74
N GLY A 165 -5.66 -6.16 -12.62
CA GLY A 165 -7.10 -6.34 -12.47
C GLY A 165 -7.55 -7.77 -12.78
N GLY A 166 -8.50 -7.94 -13.71
CA GLY A 166 -9.03 -9.24 -14.12
C GLY A 166 -8.02 -10.19 -14.80
N GLU A 167 -6.84 -9.70 -15.16
CA GLU A 167 -5.75 -10.51 -15.69
C GLU A 167 -4.83 -11.10 -14.59
N GLY A 168 -5.10 -10.79 -13.32
CA GLY A 168 -4.30 -11.25 -12.19
C GLY A 168 -3.10 -10.36 -11.90
N SER A 169 -1.95 -10.94 -11.61
CA SER A 169 -0.73 -10.20 -11.30
C SER A 169 0.52 -10.87 -11.85
N ARG A 170 1.59 -10.10 -11.95
CA ARG A 170 2.95 -10.56 -12.27
C ARG A 170 3.88 -10.27 -11.12
N ILE A 171 4.69 -11.24 -10.77
CA ILE A 171 5.71 -11.13 -9.72
C ILE A 171 7.07 -11.39 -10.35
N TYR A 172 7.93 -10.38 -10.32
CA TYR A 172 9.33 -10.45 -10.73
C TYR A 172 10.16 -10.70 -9.49
N ALA A 173 10.68 -11.90 -9.30
CA ALA A 173 11.44 -12.29 -8.12
C ALA A 173 12.55 -13.29 -8.46
N GLY A 174 13.77 -13.06 -7.93
CA GLY A 174 14.91 -13.95 -8.14
C GLY A 174 15.24 -14.18 -9.62
N GLY A 175 15.09 -13.16 -10.46
CA GLY A 175 15.32 -13.23 -11.91
C GLY A 175 14.28 -14.04 -12.70
N LYS A 176 13.13 -14.36 -12.07
CA LYS A 176 12.01 -15.07 -12.69
C LYS A 176 10.76 -14.21 -12.73
N LEU A 177 9.96 -14.44 -13.75
CA LEU A 177 8.62 -13.91 -13.87
C LEU A 177 7.60 -14.99 -13.49
N ILE A 178 6.74 -14.69 -12.54
CA ILE A 178 5.67 -15.59 -12.06
C ILE A 178 4.34 -14.90 -12.39
N ASP A 179 3.54 -15.52 -13.25
CA ASP A 179 2.20 -15.05 -13.58
C ASP A 179 1.20 -15.69 -12.60
N ILE A 180 0.43 -14.84 -11.90
CA ILE A 180 -0.64 -15.25 -10.98
C ILE A 180 -1.97 -14.93 -11.66
N PRO A 181 -2.79 -15.91 -12.00
CA PRO A 181 -4.11 -15.67 -12.57
C PRO A 181 -5.04 -15.02 -11.55
N ALA A 182 -5.97 -14.20 -12.03
CA ALA A 182 -7.04 -13.69 -11.18
C ALA A 182 -7.91 -14.84 -10.63
N ALA A 183 -8.45 -14.65 -9.44
CA ALA A 183 -9.41 -15.59 -8.88
C ALA A 183 -10.65 -15.69 -9.78
N SER A 184 -11.16 -16.91 -9.96
CA SER A 184 -12.39 -17.13 -10.73
C SER A 184 -13.59 -16.61 -9.95
N ILE A 185 -14.32 -15.64 -10.50
CA ILE A 185 -15.51 -15.04 -9.91
C ILE A 185 -16.68 -15.13 -10.88
N GLN A 186 -17.91 -15.18 -10.36
CA GLN A 186 -19.12 -15.21 -11.20
C GLN A 186 -19.40 -13.86 -11.86
N ALA A 187 -19.21 -12.77 -11.12
CA ALA A 187 -19.35 -11.40 -11.59
C ALA A 187 -18.54 -10.45 -10.68
N ALA A 188 -17.91 -9.46 -11.25
CA ALA A 188 -17.38 -8.34 -10.49
C ALA A 188 -18.52 -7.40 -10.11
N VAL A 189 -18.77 -7.26 -8.80
CA VAL A 189 -19.85 -6.40 -8.28
C VAL A 189 -19.27 -5.02 -7.93
N ASP A 190 -18.17 -5.01 -7.20
CA ASP A 190 -17.45 -3.79 -6.80
C ASP A 190 -15.95 -4.10 -6.70
N PRO A 191 -15.10 -3.45 -7.52
CA PRO A 191 -13.65 -3.67 -7.47
C PRO A 191 -12.95 -2.89 -6.35
N THR A 192 -13.68 -2.05 -5.59
CA THR A 192 -13.10 -1.22 -4.53
C THR A 192 -12.46 -2.09 -3.45
N GLY A 193 -11.20 -1.81 -3.14
CA GLY A 193 -10.45 -2.55 -2.12
C GLY A 193 -9.86 -3.89 -2.58
N CYS A 194 -10.07 -4.32 -3.83
CA CYS A 194 -9.44 -5.55 -4.34
C CYS A 194 -7.90 -5.46 -4.28
N GLY A 195 -7.33 -4.31 -4.60
CA GLY A 195 -5.89 -4.07 -4.48
C GLY A 195 -5.40 -4.19 -3.04
N ASP A 196 -6.14 -3.64 -2.07
CA ASP A 196 -5.81 -3.70 -0.65
C ASP A 196 -5.92 -5.13 -0.11
N ALA A 197 -6.95 -5.87 -0.53
CA ALA A 197 -7.13 -7.28 -0.19
C ALA A 197 -5.96 -8.13 -0.73
N PHE A 198 -5.57 -7.93 -1.99
CA PHE A 198 -4.43 -8.61 -2.60
C PHE A 198 -3.12 -8.34 -1.82
N ARG A 199 -2.84 -7.08 -1.50
CA ARG A 199 -1.65 -6.70 -0.72
C ARG A 199 -1.66 -7.33 0.68
N ALA A 200 -2.83 -7.40 1.31
CA ALA A 200 -2.99 -8.04 2.61
C ALA A 200 -2.74 -9.55 2.55
N GLY A 201 -3.25 -10.25 1.54
CA GLY A 201 -3.00 -11.67 1.29
C GLY A 201 -1.53 -11.94 1.02
N LEU A 202 -0.93 -11.15 0.12
CA LEU A 202 0.49 -11.27 -0.22
C LEU A 202 1.39 -11.09 0.99
N LEU A 203 1.20 -10.01 1.78
CA LEU A 203 1.98 -9.78 3.01
C LEU A 203 1.79 -10.88 4.04
N TYR A 204 0.57 -11.39 4.19
CA TYR A 204 0.30 -12.51 5.07
C TYR A 204 1.09 -13.76 4.64
N GLY A 205 1.04 -14.13 3.37
CA GLY A 205 1.76 -15.27 2.83
C GLY A 205 3.27 -15.14 3.00
N LEU A 206 3.83 -13.96 2.71
CA LEU A 206 5.26 -13.68 2.90
C LEU A 206 5.68 -13.81 4.37
N ASN A 207 4.87 -13.30 5.31
CA ASN A 207 5.15 -13.46 6.74
C ASN A 207 5.02 -14.90 7.23
N CYS A 208 4.21 -15.74 6.55
CA CYS A 208 4.11 -17.18 6.81
C CYS A 208 5.23 -17.99 6.12
N GLY A 209 6.10 -17.34 5.35
CA GLY A 209 7.18 -18.02 4.61
C GLY A 209 6.70 -18.80 3.38
N TRP A 210 5.52 -18.46 2.83
CA TRP A 210 5.02 -19.09 1.61
C TRP A 210 5.83 -18.63 0.40
N ASP A 211 5.82 -19.47 -0.64
CA ASP A 211 6.38 -19.07 -1.93
C ASP A 211 5.57 -17.97 -2.62
N TRP A 212 6.13 -17.39 -3.67
CA TRP A 212 5.50 -16.28 -4.38
C TRP A 212 4.19 -16.64 -5.06
N GLU A 213 4.07 -17.87 -5.58
CA GLU A 213 2.85 -18.31 -6.25
C GLU A 213 1.72 -18.48 -5.23
N THR A 214 1.99 -19.14 -4.11
CA THR A 214 1.02 -19.32 -3.01
C THR A 214 0.61 -18.00 -2.40
N SER A 215 1.59 -17.11 -2.10
CA SER A 215 1.32 -15.78 -1.53
C SER A 215 0.52 -14.89 -2.48
N GLY A 216 0.79 -14.97 -3.78
CA GLY A 216 0.07 -14.18 -4.78
C GLY A 216 -1.34 -14.69 -5.07
N ARG A 217 -1.71 -15.90 -4.63
CA ARG A 217 -3.06 -16.46 -4.76
C ARG A 217 -3.92 -16.25 -3.52
N ALA A 218 -3.33 -15.86 -2.39
CA ALA A 218 -4.01 -15.61 -1.13
C ALA A 218 -4.77 -14.29 -1.13
#